data_8a2a4d7b5c9c5c55176fcd58b2b98ce4
#
_entry.id   8a2a4d7b5c9c5c55176fcd58b2b98ce4
#
_cell.length_a   1.000
_cell.length_b   1.000
_cell.length_c   1.000
_cell.angle_alpha   90.00
_cell.angle_beta   90.00
_cell.angle_gamma   90.00
#
_symmetry.space_group_name_H-M   'P 1'
#
loop_
_entity.id
_entity.type
_entity.pdbx_description
1 polymer ?
#
loop_
_entity_poly.entity_id
_entity_poly.type
_entity_poly.pdbx_seq_one_letter_code
_entity_poly.pdbx_strand_id
1 'polypeptide(L)'
;ILVARCNNIIQTRKLLQQRFVRNDEPKVEDLPFNPIDKKMLMDATAIVESYIDNPDFDVATFAREMCMSRTLLFTKLKALTGQTPNDFILSLRLKKATEKLRNDPNALIADIAFDYGFSNPSYFIRCFKNAYDITPAAYRRKYANS
;
A
#
# COMPACT_ATOMS: atom_id res chain seq x y z
N ILE A 1 -4.47 -5.39 30.36
CA ILE A 1 -3.57 -5.85 29.30
C ILE A 1 -4.14 -5.51 27.94
N LEU A 2 -5.42 -5.83 27.72
CA LEU A 2 -6.05 -5.54 26.44
C LEU A 2 -6.07 -4.05 26.12
N VAL A 3 -6.36 -3.23 27.10
CA VAL A 3 -6.40 -1.78 26.90
C VAL A 3 -5.03 -1.25 26.50
N ALA A 4 -3.99 -1.67 27.23
CA ALA A 4 -2.63 -1.25 26.91
C ALA A 4 -2.19 -1.71 25.54
N ARG A 5 -2.53 -2.96 25.16
CA ARG A 5 -2.23 -3.47 23.82
C ARG A 5 -2.96 -2.70 22.74
N CYS A 6 -4.22 -2.37 22.97
CA CYS A 6 -4.99 -1.58 22.01
C CYS A 6 -4.37 -0.21 21.81
N ASN A 7 -3.93 0.45 22.87
CA ASN A 7 -3.30 1.76 22.76
C ASN A 7 -2.00 1.68 21.95
N ASN A 8 -1.18 0.67 22.22
CA ASN A 8 0.06 0.49 21.47
C ASN A 8 -0.20 0.22 19.99
N ILE A 9 -1.20 -0.60 19.70
CA ILE A 9 -1.58 -0.91 18.32
C ILE A 9 -2.05 0.36 17.61
N ILE A 10 -2.84 1.19 18.27
CA ILE A 10 -3.34 2.43 17.67
C ILE A 10 -2.18 3.36 17.32
N GLN A 11 -1.21 3.52 18.20
CA GLN A 11 -0.04 4.35 17.92
C GLN A 11 0.77 3.79 16.76
N THR A 12 0.97 2.49 16.73
CA THR A 12 1.70 1.83 15.64
C THR A 12 0.99 2.04 14.30
N ARG A 13 -0.34 1.91 14.29
CA ARG A 13 -1.12 2.10 13.08
C ARG A 13 -0.98 3.52 12.53
N LYS A 14 -1.03 4.53 13.40
CA LYS A 14 -0.86 5.92 12.96
C LYS A 14 0.49 6.14 12.32
N LEU A 15 1.55 5.61 12.90
CA LEU A 15 2.89 5.72 12.35
C LEU A 15 2.99 5.03 10.99
N LEU A 16 2.43 3.84 10.86
CA LEU A 16 2.45 3.09 9.60
C LEU A 16 1.68 3.82 8.51
N GLN A 17 0.51 4.37 8.84
CA GLN A 17 -0.28 5.12 7.87
C GLN A 17 0.49 6.33 7.36
N GLN A 18 1.12 7.08 8.24
CA GLN A 18 1.91 8.24 7.83
C GLN A 18 3.07 7.85 6.92
N ARG A 19 3.75 6.77 7.25
CA ARG A 19 4.88 6.31 6.45
C ARG A 19 4.45 5.84 5.07
N PHE A 20 3.33 5.11 4.98
CA PHE A 20 2.80 4.67 3.69
C PHE A 20 2.42 5.86 2.81
N VAL A 21 1.69 6.82 3.39
CA VAL A 21 1.24 7.99 2.64
C VAL A 21 2.43 8.83 2.14
N ARG A 22 3.47 8.94 2.94
CA ARG A 22 4.64 9.74 2.60
C ARG A 22 5.71 8.96 1.85
N ASN A 23 5.42 7.74 1.46
CA ASN A 23 6.39 6.85 0.85
C ASN A 23 7.59 6.55 1.77
N ASP A 24 7.38 6.72 3.05
CA ASP A 24 8.38 6.50 4.07
C ASP A 24 8.13 5.12 4.67
N GLU A 25 8.26 4.11 3.85
CA GLU A 25 7.82 2.76 4.15
C GLU A 25 8.73 2.07 5.15
N PRO A 26 8.18 1.58 6.26
CA PRO A 26 8.96 0.77 7.18
C PRO A 26 9.19 -0.62 6.61
N LYS A 27 10.34 -1.18 6.90
CA LYS A 27 10.56 -2.60 6.61
C LYS A 27 9.76 -3.43 7.62
N VAL A 28 9.16 -4.51 7.15
CA VAL A 28 8.36 -5.36 8.01
C VAL A 28 9.18 -5.90 9.18
N GLU A 29 10.46 -6.16 8.93
CA GLU A 29 11.39 -6.67 9.95
C GLU A 29 11.59 -5.70 11.11
N ASP A 30 11.39 -4.41 10.88
CA ASP A 30 11.61 -3.37 11.90
C ASP A 30 10.35 -3.06 12.69
N LEU A 31 9.22 -3.70 12.39
CA LEU A 31 7.95 -3.42 13.06
C LEU A 31 7.85 -4.21 14.36
N PRO A 32 7.22 -3.60 15.40
CA PRO A 32 7.12 -4.25 16.71
C PRO A 32 5.96 -5.26 16.78
N PHE A 33 5.90 -6.17 15.82
CA PHE A 33 4.88 -7.21 15.75
C PHE A 33 5.49 -8.54 16.17
N ASN A 34 4.63 -9.45 16.64
CA ASN A 34 5.09 -10.81 16.90
C ASN A 34 5.39 -11.52 15.57
N PRO A 35 6.11 -12.67 15.61
CA PRO A 35 6.51 -13.35 14.37
C PRO A 35 5.34 -13.76 13.48
N ILE A 36 4.18 -14.10 14.06
CA ILE A 36 3.00 -14.51 13.28
C ILE A 36 2.44 -13.31 12.51
N ASP A 37 2.32 -12.17 13.19
CA ASP A 37 1.80 -10.95 12.56
C ASP A 37 2.77 -10.45 11.49
N LYS A 38 4.06 -10.52 11.75
CA LYS A 38 5.09 -10.17 10.78
C LYS A 38 4.98 -11.01 9.52
N LYS A 39 4.83 -12.34 9.69
CA LYS A 39 4.67 -13.25 8.57
C LYS A 39 3.41 -12.94 7.79
N MET A 40 2.30 -12.64 8.47
CA MET A 40 1.05 -12.28 7.80
C MET A 40 1.24 -11.05 6.91
N LEU A 41 1.91 -10.02 7.42
CA LEU A 41 2.15 -8.80 6.62
C LEU A 41 3.07 -9.08 5.44
N MET A 42 4.08 -9.92 5.62
CA MET A 42 4.97 -10.30 4.51
C MET A 42 4.20 -11.07 3.45
N ASP A 43 3.35 -12.01 3.85
CA ASP A 43 2.53 -12.77 2.91
C ASP A 43 1.55 -11.86 2.19
N ALA A 44 0.89 -10.95 2.91
CA ALA A 44 -0.05 -10.01 2.32
C ALA A 44 0.64 -9.13 1.28
N THR A 45 1.80 -8.59 1.61
CA THR A 45 2.57 -7.77 0.68
C THR A 45 2.97 -8.55 -0.57
N ALA A 46 3.47 -9.77 -0.39
CA ALA A 46 3.88 -10.61 -1.52
C ALA A 46 2.70 -10.92 -2.44
N ILE A 47 1.54 -11.21 -1.88
CA ILE A 47 0.34 -11.51 -2.67
C ILE A 47 -0.07 -10.29 -3.47
N VAL A 48 -0.16 -9.12 -2.84
CA VAL A 48 -0.55 -7.90 -3.55
C VAL A 48 0.46 -7.57 -4.64
N GLU A 49 1.75 -7.72 -4.37
CA GLU A 49 2.78 -7.45 -5.38
C GLU A 49 2.68 -8.40 -6.57
N SER A 50 2.30 -9.65 -6.35
CA SER A 50 2.14 -10.61 -7.44
C SER A 50 0.96 -10.29 -8.35
N TYR A 51 -0.01 -9.52 -7.87
CA TYR A 51 -1.18 -9.10 -8.65
C TYR A 51 -1.17 -7.60 -8.93
N ILE A 52 -0.03 -6.93 -8.76
CA ILE A 52 0.02 -5.47 -8.76
C ILE A 52 -0.48 -4.85 -10.06
N ASP A 53 -0.26 -5.52 -11.19
CA ASP A 53 -0.66 -5.05 -12.51
C ASP A 53 -2.07 -5.48 -12.92
N ASN A 54 -2.76 -6.24 -12.08
CA ASN A 54 -4.09 -6.76 -12.41
C ASN A 54 -5.16 -5.84 -11.84
N PRO A 55 -5.89 -5.08 -12.68
CA PRO A 55 -6.92 -4.17 -12.19
C PRO A 55 -8.12 -4.89 -11.59
N ASP A 56 -8.27 -6.19 -11.86
CA ASP A 56 -9.37 -6.99 -11.34
C ASP A 56 -9.06 -7.61 -9.99
N PHE A 57 -7.86 -7.45 -9.47
CA PHE A 57 -7.50 -7.97 -8.16
C PHE A 57 -8.28 -7.19 -7.09
N ASP A 58 -9.14 -7.89 -6.37
CA ASP A 58 -10.02 -7.28 -5.38
C ASP A 58 -9.84 -7.91 -4.00
N VAL A 59 -10.59 -7.39 -3.03
CA VAL A 59 -10.50 -7.88 -1.65
C VAL A 59 -10.91 -9.34 -1.55
N ALA A 60 -11.87 -9.79 -2.35
CA ALA A 60 -12.29 -11.18 -2.34
C ALA A 60 -11.15 -12.11 -2.76
N THR A 61 -10.45 -11.75 -3.82
CA THR A 61 -9.29 -12.51 -4.30
C THR A 61 -8.16 -12.46 -3.27
N PHE A 62 -7.90 -11.30 -2.71
CA PHE A 62 -6.88 -11.11 -1.68
C PHE A 62 -7.15 -12.02 -0.48
N ALA A 63 -8.39 -12.01 0.01
CA ALA A 63 -8.76 -12.85 1.16
C ALA A 63 -8.59 -14.34 0.83
N ARG A 64 -8.99 -14.75 -0.36
CA ARG A 64 -8.85 -16.13 -0.79
C ARG A 64 -7.38 -16.55 -0.83
N GLU A 65 -6.52 -15.71 -1.37
CA GLU A 65 -5.09 -15.99 -1.44
C GLU A 65 -4.46 -16.05 -0.05
N MET A 66 -4.98 -15.27 0.89
CA MET A 66 -4.53 -15.31 2.29
C MET A 66 -5.16 -16.45 3.09
N CYS A 67 -6.06 -17.20 2.48
CA CYS A 67 -6.80 -18.28 3.16
C CYS A 67 -7.61 -17.74 4.35
N MET A 68 -8.22 -16.58 4.18
CA MET A 68 -9.01 -15.91 5.22
C MET A 68 -10.36 -15.47 4.65
N SER A 69 -11.35 -15.27 5.53
CA SER A 69 -12.56 -14.57 5.13
C SER A 69 -12.24 -13.08 4.93
N ARG A 70 -13.11 -12.38 4.19
CA ARG A 70 -12.93 -10.95 4.00
C ARG A 70 -12.98 -10.21 5.34
N THR A 71 -13.86 -10.62 6.24
CA THR A 71 -13.97 -10.03 7.57
C THR A 71 -12.69 -10.21 8.37
N LEU A 72 -12.13 -11.41 8.35
CA LEU A 72 -10.89 -11.68 9.08
C LEU A 72 -9.73 -10.87 8.51
N LEU A 73 -9.62 -10.83 7.19
CA LEU A 73 -8.58 -10.03 6.53
C LEU A 73 -8.71 -8.55 6.89
N PHE A 74 -9.93 -8.01 6.85
CA PHE A 74 -10.18 -6.63 7.23
C PHE A 74 -9.73 -6.37 8.66
N THR A 75 -10.17 -7.23 9.60
CA THR A 75 -9.85 -7.07 11.01
C THR A 75 -8.34 -7.11 11.25
N LYS A 76 -7.67 -8.09 10.65
CA LYS A 76 -6.23 -8.27 10.85
C LYS A 76 -5.42 -7.12 10.26
N LEU A 77 -5.70 -6.74 9.02
CA LEU A 77 -4.97 -5.63 8.38
C LEU A 77 -5.23 -4.31 9.09
N LYS A 78 -6.49 -4.08 9.47
CA LYS A 78 -6.83 -2.85 10.20
C LYS A 78 -6.10 -2.79 11.54
N ALA A 79 -6.00 -3.91 12.22
CA ALA A 79 -5.30 -3.99 13.51
C ALA A 79 -3.78 -3.79 13.35
N LEU A 80 -3.19 -4.32 12.29
CA LEU A 80 -1.74 -4.29 12.12
C LEU A 80 -1.24 -3.02 11.42
N THR A 81 -2.00 -2.49 10.46
CA THR A 81 -1.53 -1.37 9.62
C THR A 81 -2.38 -0.13 9.75
N GLY A 82 -3.58 -0.23 10.30
CA GLY A 82 -4.54 0.87 10.29
C GLY A 82 -5.25 1.05 8.96
N GLN A 83 -4.98 0.20 7.99
CA GLN A 83 -5.55 0.31 6.65
C GLN A 83 -6.55 -0.82 6.39
N THR A 84 -7.58 -0.52 5.60
CA THR A 84 -8.46 -1.55 5.07
C THR A 84 -7.71 -2.35 4.00
N PRO A 85 -8.19 -3.55 3.62
CA PRO A 85 -7.57 -4.29 2.52
C PRO A 85 -7.50 -3.49 1.23
N ASN A 86 -8.53 -2.73 0.88
CA ASN A 86 -8.51 -1.86 -0.30
C ASN A 86 -7.42 -0.81 -0.21
N ASP A 87 -7.30 -0.16 0.95
CA ASP A 87 -6.28 0.86 1.16
C ASP A 87 -4.87 0.26 1.11
N PHE A 88 -4.72 -0.95 1.63
CA PHE A 88 -3.45 -1.66 1.61
C PHE A 88 -3.01 -1.95 0.16
N ILE A 89 -3.92 -2.47 -0.65
CA ILE A 89 -3.66 -2.72 -2.08
C ILE A 89 -3.29 -1.42 -2.78
N LEU A 90 -4.09 -0.37 -2.57
CA LEU A 90 -3.88 0.92 -3.21
C LEU A 90 -2.53 1.52 -2.84
N SER A 91 -2.16 1.46 -1.55
CA SER A 91 -0.88 1.99 -1.08
C SER A 91 0.30 1.32 -1.78
N LEU A 92 0.24 0.00 -1.95
CA LEU A 92 1.32 -0.72 -2.62
C LEU A 92 1.39 -0.38 -4.10
N ARG A 93 0.25 -0.24 -4.76
CA ARG A 93 0.22 0.19 -6.17
C ARG A 93 0.83 1.57 -6.34
N LEU A 94 0.45 2.51 -5.48
CA LEU A 94 0.98 3.87 -5.54
C LEU A 94 2.48 3.89 -5.25
N LYS A 95 2.92 3.09 -4.30
CA LYS A 95 4.35 3.00 -3.98
C LYS A 95 5.16 2.53 -5.18
N LYS A 96 4.69 1.49 -5.87
CA LYS A 96 5.36 1.00 -7.08
C LYS A 96 5.37 2.07 -8.17
N ALA A 97 4.29 2.83 -8.27
CA ALA A 97 4.23 3.92 -9.22
C ALA A 97 5.27 5.00 -8.92
N THR A 98 5.51 5.33 -7.64
CA THR A 98 6.54 6.31 -7.28
C THR A 98 7.93 5.83 -7.72
N GLU A 99 8.21 4.55 -7.56
CA GLU A 99 9.49 3.98 -8.01
C GLU A 99 9.66 4.14 -9.51
N LYS A 100 8.61 3.85 -10.27
CA LYS A 100 8.65 3.99 -11.73
C LYS A 100 8.82 5.44 -12.14
N LEU A 101 8.14 6.36 -11.48
CA LEU A 101 8.25 7.79 -11.77
C LEU A 101 9.68 8.29 -11.57
N ARG A 102 10.36 7.80 -10.56
CA ARG A 102 11.74 8.20 -10.28
C ARG A 102 12.72 7.56 -11.23
N ASN A 103 12.48 6.30 -11.59
CA ASN A 103 13.44 5.50 -12.36
C ASN A 103 13.31 5.65 -13.88
N ASP A 104 12.14 6.07 -14.35
CA ASP A 104 11.88 6.21 -15.78
C ASP A 104 11.20 7.55 -16.05
N PRO A 105 11.97 8.61 -16.27
CA PRO A 105 11.41 9.94 -16.51
C PRO A 105 10.66 10.07 -17.84
N ASN A 106 10.79 9.08 -18.72
CA ASN A 106 10.16 9.11 -20.04
C ASN A 106 8.85 8.32 -20.07
N ALA A 107 8.51 7.57 -19.02
CA ALA A 107 7.27 6.81 -18.98
C ALA A 107 6.07 7.75 -18.93
N LEU A 108 5.04 7.43 -19.70
CA LEU A 108 3.81 8.21 -19.67
C LEU A 108 3.05 7.92 -18.38
N ILE A 109 2.45 8.98 -17.81
CA ILE A 109 1.65 8.82 -16.59
C ILE A 109 0.53 7.80 -16.80
N ALA A 110 -0.12 7.83 -17.96
CA ALA A 110 -1.18 6.88 -18.28
C ALA A 110 -0.66 5.43 -18.29
N ASP A 111 0.51 5.21 -18.85
CA ASP A 111 1.11 3.88 -18.90
C ASP A 111 1.44 3.38 -17.51
N ILE A 112 1.96 4.25 -16.65
CA ILE A 112 2.25 3.90 -15.25
C ILE A 112 0.97 3.49 -14.55
N ALA A 113 -0.12 4.21 -14.77
CA ALA A 113 -1.41 3.88 -14.17
C ALA A 113 -1.84 2.46 -14.55
N PHE A 114 -1.79 2.13 -15.83
CA PHE A 114 -2.19 0.80 -16.30
C PHE A 114 -1.24 -0.29 -15.83
N ASP A 115 0.05 -0.01 -15.80
CA ASP A 115 1.07 -0.99 -15.38
C ASP A 115 0.88 -1.43 -13.93
N TYR A 116 0.33 -0.56 -13.09
CA TYR A 116 0.15 -0.87 -11.65
C TYR A 116 -1.31 -1.06 -11.27
N GLY A 117 -2.14 -1.46 -12.23
CA GLY A 117 -3.48 -1.96 -11.94
C GLY A 117 -4.57 -0.92 -11.81
N PHE A 118 -4.33 0.32 -12.21
CA PHE A 118 -5.39 1.32 -12.24
C PHE A 118 -6.16 1.20 -13.54
N SER A 119 -7.49 1.25 -13.45
CA SER A 119 -8.35 1.08 -14.62
C SER A 119 -8.40 2.32 -15.51
N ASN A 120 -8.07 3.50 -14.96
CA ASN A 120 -7.94 4.71 -15.76
C ASN A 120 -6.95 5.68 -15.13
N PRO A 121 -6.29 6.52 -15.96
CA PRO A 121 -5.29 7.46 -15.44
C PRO A 121 -5.85 8.54 -14.52
N SER A 122 -7.07 8.99 -14.74
CA SER A 122 -7.68 10.03 -13.91
C SER A 122 -7.84 9.56 -12.47
N TYR A 123 -8.27 8.33 -12.28
CA TYR A 123 -8.38 7.74 -10.95
C TYR A 123 -7.01 7.62 -10.28
N PHE A 124 -6.01 7.16 -11.04
CA PHE A 124 -4.65 7.08 -10.55
C PHE A 124 -4.13 8.43 -10.06
N ILE A 125 -4.30 9.47 -10.88
CA ILE A 125 -3.83 10.82 -10.54
C ILE A 125 -4.51 11.30 -9.25
N ARG A 126 -5.81 11.09 -9.13
CA ARG A 126 -6.56 11.50 -7.94
C ARG A 126 -6.08 10.76 -6.69
N CYS A 127 -5.91 9.45 -6.78
CA CYS A 127 -5.43 8.65 -5.65
C CYS A 127 -4.01 9.05 -5.27
N PHE A 128 -3.16 9.29 -6.26
CA PHE A 128 -1.78 9.69 -6.02
C PHE A 128 -1.73 11.04 -5.29
N LYS A 129 -2.51 12.01 -5.78
CA LYS A 129 -2.53 13.33 -5.16
C LYS A 129 -3.08 13.26 -3.73
N ASN A 130 -4.10 12.44 -3.50
CA ASN A 130 -4.64 12.27 -2.15
C ASN A 130 -3.62 11.66 -1.20
N ALA A 131 -2.77 10.76 -1.68
CA ALA A 131 -1.79 10.07 -0.85
C ALA A 131 -0.52 10.90 -0.62
N TYR A 132 -0.07 11.62 -1.63
CA TYR A 132 1.24 12.30 -1.58
C TYR A 132 1.16 13.82 -1.65
N ASP A 133 -0.03 14.39 -1.76
CA ASP A 133 -0.30 15.82 -1.79
C ASP A 133 0.21 16.53 -3.06
N ILE A 134 0.79 15.81 -4.01
CA ILE A 134 1.19 16.35 -5.32
C ILE A 134 0.79 15.36 -6.41
N THR A 135 0.72 15.87 -7.64
CA THR A 135 0.39 15.02 -8.79
C THR A 135 1.58 14.13 -9.16
N PRO A 136 1.33 13.03 -9.89
CA PRO A 136 2.43 12.19 -10.36
C PRO A 136 3.46 12.96 -11.20
N ALA A 137 3.00 13.85 -12.07
CA ALA A 137 3.90 14.67 -12.89
C ALA A 137 4.77 15.58 -12.04
N ALA A 138 4.17 16.22 -11.02
CA ALA A 138 4.91 17.09 -10.10
C ALA A 138 5.90 16.27 -9.27
N TYR A 139 5.50 15.07 -8.83
CA TYR A 139 6.37 14.16 -8.10
C TYR A 139 7.60 13.81 -8.94
N ARG A 140 7.39 13.47 -10.21
CA ARG A 140 8.49 13.11 -11.11
C ARG A 140 9.47 14.29 -11.27
N ARG A 141 8.96 15.49 -11.48
CA ARG A 141 9.82 16.68 -11.61
C ARG A 141 10.65 16.91 -10.36
N LYS A 142 10.06 16.65 -9.18
CA LYS A 142 10.73 16.89 -7.91
C LYS A 142 11.81 15.85 -7.59
N TYR A 143 11.58 14.59 -7.96
CA TYR A 143 12.42 13.49 -7.49
C TYR A 143 13.19 12.76 -8.59
N ALA A 144 12.85 12.94 -9.86
CA ALA A 144 13.44 12.15 -10.94
C ALA A 144 14.95 12.36 -11.09
N ASN A 145 15.44 13.51 -10.68
CA ASN A 145 16.87 13.86 -10.83
C ASN A 145 17.64 13.72 -9.52
N SER A 146 17.08 13.06 -8.56
CA SER A 146 17.71 12.89 -7.24
C SER A 146 18.64 11.71 -7.19
#